data_060aa6eb50925d359e9d27d05159794b
#
_entry.id   060aa6eb50925d359e9d27d05159794b
#
_cell.length_a   1.000
_cell.length_b   1.000
_cell.length_c   1.000
_cell.angle_alpha   90.00
_cell.angle_beta   90.00
_cell.angle_gamma   90.00
#
_symmetry.space_group_name_H-M   'P 1'
#
loop_
_entity.id
_entity.type
_entity.pdbx_description
1 polymer ?
#
loop_
_entity_poly.entity_id
_entity_poly.type
_entity_poly.pdbx_seq_one_letter_code
_entity_poly.pdbx_strand_id
1 'polypeptide(L)'
;MELQTPPLVANAGVGVHGINTAVDVFRLPDLWQLHLYSYSAAFAADGAWYDLRPGTVSLVPPGTTVEFRYRGRSEHLYVHFALNGCRRREPFVGDAGPALPVLRELLLDAVAAFPTSPERSAAAVWAALWRVSDLADANGAAPPNPVVAAVIRRIEAHLAEPLVVAELARIAGVSHNQLTRLFHQHVGDTVVGYIASRRMARALHLLQASTLSVTAIATTVGIPDLQAFNKACRKAFGASPRALRGR
;
A
#
# COMPACT_ATOMS: atom_id res chain seq x y z
N MET A 1 -0.77 -5.45 -6.31
CA MET A 1 0.07 -6.63 -5.96
C MET A 1 -0.47 -7.23 -4.66
N GLU A 2 -0.67 -8.56 -4.57
CA GLU A 2 -1.14 -9.19 -3.32
C GLU A 2 0.04 -9.35 -2.35
N LEU A 3 0.11 -8.51 -1.33
CA LEU A 3 1.16 -8.48 -0.29
C LEU A 3 0.56 -8.94 1.05
N GLN A 4 0.01 -10.16 1.10
CA GLN A 4 -0.67 -10.68 2.30
C GLN A 4 0.30 -11.10 3.41
N THR A 5 1.53 -11.46 3.05
CA THR A 5 2.57 -11.86 3.99
C THR A 5 3.89 -11.14 3.67
N PRO A 6 4.76 -10.93 4.68
CA PRO A 6 6.09 -10.40 4.44
C PRO A 6 6.89 -11.26 3.46
N PRO A 7 7.80 -10.66 2.65
CA PRO A 7 8.69 -11.39 1.76
C PRO A 7 9.74 -12.18 2.56
N LEU A 8 10.22 -13.27 1.98
CA LEU A 8 11.44 -13.91 2.45
C LEU A 8 12.64 -13.30 1.73
N VAL A 9 13.40 -12.45 2.41
CA VAL A 9 14.58 -11.77 1.86
C VAL A 9 15.73 -12.77 1.75
N ALA A 10 16.21 -12.97 0.53
CA ALA A 10 17.33 -13.87 0.23
C ALA A 10 18.67 -13.13 0.19
N ASN A 11 18.67 -11.87 -0.28
CA ASN A 11 19.83 -11.02 -0.31
C ASN A 11 19.42 -9.53 -0.36
N ALA A 12 20.19 -8.68 0.30
CA ALA A 12 20.03 -7.23 0.25
C ALA A 12 21.39 -6.55 0.33
N GLY A 13 21.60 -5.49 -0.44
CA GLY A 13 22.90 -4.82 -0.48
C GLY A 13 22.96 -3.61 -1.39
N VAL A 14 24.18 -3.11 -1.54
CA VAL A 14 24.56 -2.09 -2.51
C VAL A 14 25.28 -2.78 -3.67
N GLY A 15 24.70 -2.75 -4.85
CA GLY A 15 25.32 -3.25 -6.08
C GLY A 15 26.16 -2.17 -6.73
N VAL A 16 27.39 -2.53 -7.15
CA VAL A 16 28.28 -1.63 -7.89
C VAL A 16 28.66 -2.30 -9.19
N HIS A 17 28.32 -1.69 -10.31
CA HIS A 17 28.51 -2.22 -11.67
C HIS A 17 29.13 -1.19 -12.59
N GLY A 18 29.38 -1.57 -13.85
CA GLY A 18 29.92 -0.66 -14.87
C GLY A 18 31.38 -0.29 -14.67
N ILE A 19 32.14 -1.06 -13.86
CA ILE A 19 33.59 -0.85 -13.65
C ILE A 19 34.39 -1.69 -14.66
N ASN A 20 34.13 -3.00 -14.74
CA ASN A 20 34.86 -3.94 -15.55
C ASN A 20 34.15 -4.26 -16.88
N THR A 21 32.84 -4.19 -16.89
CA THR A 21 31.97 -4.42 -18.03
C THR A 21 30.97 -3.29 -18.20
N ALA A 22 30.73 -2.90 -19.46
CA ALA A 22 29.68 -1.91 -19.76
C ALA A 22 28.28 -2.55 -19.85
N VAL A 23 28.22 -3.88 -19.94
CA VAL A 23 26.96 -4.63 -20.10
C VAL A 23 26.99 -5.83 -19.16
N ASP A 24 25.90 -5.97 -18.39
CA ASP A 24 25.64 -7.16 -17.59
C ASP A 24 24.27 -7.72 -17.93
N VAL A 25 24.16 -9.06 -17.94
CA VAL A 25 22.89 -9.78 -18.13
C VAL A 25 22.68 -10.71 -16.94
N PHE A 26 21.49 -10.59 -16.31
CA PHE A 26 21.13 -11.36 -15.13
C PHE A 26 19.80 -12.06 -15.32
N ARG A 27 19.64 -13.20 -14.65
CA ARG A 27 18.36 -13.87 -14.48
C ARG A 27 18.33 -14.55 -13.12
N LEU A 28 17.35 -14.20 -12.28
CA LEU A 28 17.07 -14.89 -11.04
C LEU A 28 15.83 -15.78 -11.24
N PRO A 29 16.00 -17.12 -11.25
CA PRO A 29 14.91 -18.02 -11.61
C PRO A 29 13.72 -17.95 -10.64
N ASP A 30 13.98 -17.83 -9.33
CA ASP A 30 12.99 -18.01 -8.26
C ASP A 30 12.82 -16.77 -7.37
N LEU A 31 13.56 -15.70 -7.62
CA LEU A 31 13.55 -14.51 -6.76
C LEU A 31 13.07 -13.28 -7.52
N TRP A 32 12.28 -12.48 -6.82
CA TRP A 32 11.97 -11.10 -7.18
C TRP A 32 13.19 -10.22 -6.97
N GLN A 33 13.30 -9.18 -7.80
CA GLN A 33 14.36 -8.18 -7.72
C GLN A 33 13.71 -6.80 -7.53
N LEU A 34 14.01 -6.14 -6.42
CA LEU A 34 13.66 -4.74 -6.18
C LEU A 34 14.94 -3.92 -6.18
N HIS A 35 15.03 -2.95 -7.10
CA HIS A 35 16.19 -2.07 -7.21
C HIS A 35 15.77 -0.61 -7.14
N LEU A 36 16.58 0.22 -6.48
CA LEU A 36 16.47 1.68 -6.48
C LEU A 36 17.80 2.26 -7.01
N TYR A 37 17.71 2.93 -8.15
CA TYR A 37 18.87 3.39 -8.90
C TYR A 37 19.27 4.81 -8.52
N SER A 38 20.61 5.05 -8.42
CA SER A 38 21.19 6.38 -8.21
C SER A 38 21.99 6.89 -9.42
N TYR A 39 21.89 6.18 -10.57
CA TYR A 39 22.63 6.46 -11.80
C TYR A 39 21.72 6.44 -13.04
N SER A 40 22.30 6.83 -14.19
CA SER A 40 21.65 6.73 -15.49
C SER A 40 22.25 5.60 -16.32
N ALA A 41 21.39 4.71 -16.86
CA ALA A 41 21.75 3.59 -17.70
C ALA A 41 20.58 3.20 -18.61
N ALA A 42 20.83 2.37 -19.64
CA ALA A 42 19.76 1.65 -20.30
C ALA A 42 19.54 0.30 -19.60
N PHE A 43 18.30 -0.07 -19.41
CA PHE A 43 17.85 -1.29 -18.76
C PHE A 43 16.82 -2.00 -19.62
N ALA A 44 16.95 -3.31 -19.81
CA ALA A 44 15.92 -4.10 -20.45
C ALA A 44 15.43 -5.20 -19.51
N ALA A 45 14.12 -5.50 -19.58
CA ALA A 45 13.49 -6.63 -18.92
C ALA A 45 12.62 -7.36 -19.95
N ASP A 46 12.93 -8.64 -20.19
CA ASP A 46 12.32 -9.47 -21.24
C ASP A 46 12.23 -8.76 -22.61
N GLY A 47 13.29 -8.02 -22.97
CA GLY A 47 13.42 -7.32 -24.25
C GLY A 47 12.77 -5.93 -24.30
N ALA A 48 12.00 -5.50 -23.32
CA ALA A 48 11.50 -4.14 -23.21
C ALA A 48 12.55 -3.22 -22.61
N TRP A 49 12.89 -2.11 -23.30
CA TRP A 49 13.92 -1.16 -22.88
C TRP A 49 13.36 0.01 -22.08
N TYR A 50 14.09 0.43 -21.06
CA TYR A 50 13.78 1.54 -20.15
C TYR A 50 15.03 2.39 -19.94
N ASP A 51 14.85 3.70 -19.79
CA ASP A 51 15.89 4.62 -19.36
C ASP A 51 15.89 4.74 -17.83
N LEU A 52 16.94 4.25 -17.17
CA LEU A 52 17.17 4.47 -15.75
C LEU A 52 17.71 5.88 -15.51
N ARG A 53 17.23 6.49 -14.44
CA ARG A 53 17.71 7.79 -13.90
C ARG A 53 17.79 7.69 -12.39
N PRO A 54 18.55 8.58 -11.71
CA PRO A 54 18.51 8.66 -10.26
C PRO A 54 17.06 8.80 -9.77
N GLY A 55 16.65 7.93 -8.85
CA GLY A 55 15.26 7.85 -8.36
C GLY A 55 14.35 6.87 -9.10
N THR A 56 14.82 6.24 -10.18
CA THR A 56 14.07 5.13 -10.80
C THR A 56 14.06 3.93 -9.84
N VAL A 57 12.92 3.26 -9.73
CA VAL A 57 12.73 1.99 -9.03
C VAL A 57 12.27 0.93 -10.02
N SER A 58 12.80 -0.29 -9.90
CA SER A 58 12.31 -1.45 -10.64
C SER A 58 11.91 -2.58 -9.71
N LEU A 59 10.83 -3.29 -10.08
CA LEU A 59 10.39 -4.53 -9.46
C LEU A 59 10.25 -5.58 -10.56
N VAL A 60 11.14 -6.57 -10.54
CA VAL A 60 11.26 -7.57 -11.61
C VAL A 60 10.85 -8.94 -11.07
N PRO A 61 9.91 -9.65 -11.76
CA PRO A 61 9.47 -10.98 -11.36
C PRO A 61 10.56 -12.04 -11.51
N PRO A 62 10.44 -13.19 -10.81
CA PRO A 62 11.27 -14.35 -11.02
C PRO A 62 11.29 -14.81 -12.49
N GLY A 63 12.44 -15.30 -12.94
CA GLY A 63 12.62 -15.86 -14.27
C GLY A 63 12.79 -14.83 -15.39
N THR A 64 12.59 -13.53 -15.12
CA THR A 64 12.80 -12.46 -16.09
C THR A 64 14.29 -12.27 -16.38
N THR A 65 14.65 -12.20 -17.66
CA THR A 65 16.00 -11.84 -18.08
C THR A 65 16.13 -10.32 -18.11
N VAL A 66 17.13 -9.78 -17.41
CA VAL A 66 17.43 -8.34 -17.39
C VAL A 66 18.80 -8.07 -18.00
N GLU A 67 18.88 -6.99 -18.76
CA GLU A 67 20.14 -6.49 -19.36
C GLU A 67 20.34 -5.04 -18.92
N PHE A 68 21.55 -4.74 -18.44
CA PHE A 68 21.98 -3.40 -18.09
C PHE A 68 23.08 -2.93 -19.02
N ARG A 69 22.97 -1.69 -19.52
CA ARG A 69 24.03 -1.00 -20.25
C ARG A 69 24.44 0.24 -19.49
N TYR A 70 25.56 0.13 -18.79
CA TYR A 70 26.09 1.17 -17.92
C TYR A 70 26.85 2.23 -18.72
N ARG A 71 26.84 3.46 -18.18
CA ARG A 71 27.63 4.60 -18.72
C ARG A 71 28.91 4.86 -17.89
N GLY A 72 29.24 3.98 -16.96
CA GLY A 72 30.35 4.07 -16.02
C GLY A 72 29.97 3.45 -14.69
N ARG A 73 30.73 3.75 -13.63
CA ARG A 73 30.46 3.26 -12.28
C ARG A 73 29.01 3.56 -11.87
N SER A 74 28.28 2.52 -11.63
CA SER A 74 26.84 2.54 -11.36
C SER A 74 26.54 1.87 -10.04
N GLU A 75 25.92 2.58 -9.10
CA GLU A 75 25.61 2.10 -7.76
C GLU A 75 24.10 2.14 -7.50
N HIS A 76 23.54 1.08 -6.92
CA HIS A 76 22.13 0.99 -6.59
C HIS A 76 21.88 0.15 -5.34
N LEU A 77 20.77 0.42 -4.65
CA LEU A 77 20.26 -0.46 -3.61
C LEU A 77 19.49 -1.60 -4.27
N TYR A 78 19.71 -2.82 -3.81
CA TYR A 78 18.98 -3.99 -4.29
C TYR A 78 18.49 -4.88 -3.15
N VAL A 79 17.39 -5.56 -3.42
CA VAL A 79 16.87 -6.64 -2.59
C VAL A 79 16.36 -7.75 -3.49
N HIS A 80 16.81 -8.98 -3.23
CA HIS A 80 16.32 -10.20 -3.85
C HIS A 80 15.50 -10.99 -2.81
N PHE A 81 14.28 -11.41 -3.17
CA PHE A 81 13.35 -12.00 -2.21
C PHE A 81 12.35 -12.94 -2.88
N ALA A 82 11.78 -13.86 -2.10
CA ALA A 82 10.65 -14.67 -2.49
C ALA A 82 9.34 -14.08 -1.96
N LEU A 83 8.27 -14.15 -2.78
CA LEU A 83 6.90 -13.80 -2.41
C LEU A 83 5.99 -14.99 -2.69
N ASN A 84 5.19 -15.37 -1.69
CA ASN A 84 4.15 -16.37 -1.88
C ASN A 84 2.88 -15.73 -2.44
N GLY A 85 2.26 -16.39 -3.43
CA GLY A 85 0.94 -16.00 -3.95
C GLY A 85 0.90 -14.78 -4.89
N CYS A 86 2.02 -14.13 -5.18
CA CYS A 86 2.05 -12.99 -6.09
C CYS A 86 1.88 -13.44 -7.55
N ARG A 87 0.80 -12.95 -8.22
CA ARG A 87 0.45 -13.30 -9.61
C ARG A 87 1.02 -12.34 -10.66
N ARG A 88 1.68 -11.26 -10.24
CA ARG A 88 2.26 -10.31 -11.19
C ARG A 88 3.37 -10.99 -12.00
N ARG A 89 3.27 -10.93 -13.32
CA ARG A 89 4.26 -11.51 -14.24
C ARG A 89 5.03 -10.45 -15.03
N GLU A 90 4.60 -9.21 -14.99
CA GLU A 90 5.22 -8.11 -15.73
C GLU A 90 6.13 -7.28 -14.84
N PRO A 91 7.32 -6.91 -15.32
CA PRO A 91 8.19 -5.97 -14.63
C PRO A 91 7.50 -4.63 -14.43
N PHE A 92 7.84 -3.97 -13.33
CA PHE A 92 7.52 -2.56 -13.11
C PHE A 92 8.83 -1.75 -13.14
N VAL A 93 8.86 -0.69 -13.91
CA VAL A 93 9.95 0.30 -13.92
C VAL A 93 9.32 1.68 -13.92
N GLY A 94 9.66 2.51 -12.95
CA GLY A 94 9.06 3.83 -12.82
C GLY A 94 9.87 4.78 -11.94
N ASP A 95 9.53 6.07 -12.01
CA ASP A 95 10.09 7.09 -11.12
C ASP A 95 9.44 6.97 -9.74
N ALA A 96 10.26 6.94 -8.70
CA ALA A 96 9.79 6.94 -7.31
C ALA A 96 9.15 8.29 -6.92
N GLY A 97 9.48 9.39 -7.61
CA GLY A 97 8.90 10.70 -7.38
C GLY A 97 8.90 11.12 -5.91
N PRO A 98 7.76 11.58 -5.38
CA PRO A 98 7.64 11.97 -3.96
C PRO A 98 7.89 10.83 -2.96
N ALA A 99 7.80 9.57 -3.38
CA ALA A 99 8.06 8.41 -2.52
C ALA A 99 9.56 8.09 -2.37
N LEU A 100 10.45 8.72 -3.17
CA LEU A 100 11.88 8.44 -3.20
C LEU A 100 12.56 8.49 -1.81
N PRO A 101 12.36 9.52 -0.97
CA PRO A 101 13.01 9.58 0.34
C PRO A 101 12.65 8.39 1.23
N VAL A 102 11.36 8.05 1.29
CA VAL A 102 10.85 6.95 2.12
C VAL A 102 11.31 5.59 1.58
N LEU A 103 11.27 5.37 0.26
CA LEU A 103 11.76 4.15 -0.37
C LEU A 103 13.25 3.94 -0.11
N ARG A 104 14.05 5.02 -0.23
CA ARG A 104 15.48 4.96 0.04
C ARG A 104 15.78 4.61 1.50
N GLU A 105 15.09 5.22 2.45
CA GLU A 105 15.22 4.93 3.88
C GLU A 105 14.88 3.47 4.19
N LEU A 106 13.75 2.97 3.70
CA LEU A 106 13.31 1.59 3.88
C LEU A 106 14.32 0.58 3.30
N LEU A 107 14.86 0.84 2.11
CA LEU A 107 15.84 -0.04 1.48
C LEU A 107 17.19 0.01 2.19
N LEU A 108 17.64 1.16 2.68
CA LEU A 108 18.84 1.27 3.51
C LEU A 108 18.69 0.53 4.84
N ASP A 109 17.53 0.64 5.50
CA ASP A 109 17.24 -0.12 6.72
C ASP A 109 17.20 -1.63 6.44
N ALA A 110 16.61 -2.05 5.32
CA ALA A 110 16.60 -3.45 4.90
C ALA A 110 18.01 -4.01 4.70
N VAL A 111 18.88 -3.25 4.00
CA VAL A 111 20.29 -3.62 3.75
C VAL A 111 21.08 -3.70 5.06
N ALA A 112 20.92 -2.71 5.94
CA ALA A 112 21.63 -2.66 7.22
C ALA A 112 21.19 -3.78 8.17
N ALA A 113 19.90 -4.11 8.17
CA ALA A 113 19.34 -5.15 9.04
C ALA A 113 19.59 -6.58 8.53
N PHE A 114 19.76 -6.78 7.23
CA PHE A 114 19.80 -8.10 6.60
C PHE A 114 20.78 -9.08 7.25
N PRO A 115 22.04 -8.70 7.58
CA PRO A 115 23.00 -9.63 8.15
C PRO A 115 22.69 -10.09 9.60
N THR A 116 21.96 -9.29 10.36
CA THR A 116 21.81 -9.48 11.81
C THR A 116 20.37 -9.67 12.27
N SER A 117 19.39 -9.24 11.49
CA SER A 117 17.96 -9.26 11.80
C SER A 117 17.14 -9.45 10.52
N PRO A 118 17.09 -10.67 9.96
CA PRO A 118 16.37 -10.95 8.71
C PRO A 118 14.89 -10.55 8.75
N GLU A 119 14.23 -10.68 9.91
CA GLU A 119 12.83 -10.34 10.09
C GLU A 119 12.61 -8.81 9.98
N ARG A 120 13.53 -8.02 10.54
CA ARG A 120 13.51 -6.56 10.40
C ARG A 120 13.76 -6.15 8.94
N SER A 121 14.72 -6.79 8.28
CA SER A 121 14.95 -6.60 6.83
C SER A 121 13.68 -6.92 6.03
N ALA A 122 13.02 -8.05 6.30
CA ALA A 122 11.77 -8.43 5.66
C ALA A 122 10.64 -7.41 5.89
N ALA A 123 10.51 -6.86 7.10
CA ALA A 123 9.52 -5.84 7.41
C ALA A 123 9.77 -4.54 6.61
N ALA A 124 11.02 -4.09 6.52
CA ALA A 124 11.40 -2.90 5.75
C ALA A 124 11.15 -3.11 4.25
N VAL A 125 11.52 -4.28 3.71
CA VAL A 125 11.23 -4.66 2.31
C VAL A 125 9.73 -4.71 2.06
N TRP A 126 8.94 -5.27 2.98
CA TRP A 126 7.49 -5.33 2.83
C TRP A 126 6.85 -3.95 2.78
N ALA A 127 7.30 -3.03 3.63
CA ALA A 127 6.86 -1.64 3.59
C ALA A 127 7.25 -0.95 2.26
N ALA A 128 8.47 -1.21 1.74
CA ALA A 128 8.91 -0.70 0.44
C ALA A 128 8.05 -1.26 -0.72
N LEU A 129 7.70 -2.55 -0.68
CA LEU A 129 6.86 -3.18 -1.71
C LEU A 129 5.45 -2.58 -1.77
N TRP A 130 4.85 -2.20 -0.63
CA TRP A 130 3.58 -1.47 -0.62
C TRP A 130 3.71 -0.12 -1.32
N ARG A 131 4.80 0.64 -1.10
CA ARG A 131 5.04 1.90 -1.81
C ARG A 131 5.22 1.70 -3.31
N VAL A 132 5.95 0.66 -3.71
CA VAL A 132 6.12 0.32 -5.14
C VAL A 132 4.81 -0.14 -5.76
N SER A 133 3.96 -0.86 -5.03
CA SER A 133 2.62 -1.22 -5.50
C SER A 133 1.76 0.03 -5.75
N ASP A 134 1.77 0.99 -4.83
CA ASP A 134 1.06 2.27 -5.01
C ASP A 134 1.54 3.02 -6.26
N LEU A 135 2.86 3.04 -6.53
CA LEU A 135 3.44 3.64 -7.74
C LEU A 135 3.02 2.90 -9.01
N ALA A 136 3.01 1.56 -8.97
CA ALA A 136 2.61 0.75 -10.12
C ALA A 136 1.13 0.91 -10.44
N ASP A 137 0.29 1.00 -9.41
CA ASP A 137 -1.15 1.21 -9.56
C ASP A 137 -1.45 2.65 -10.04
N ALA A 138 -0.66 3.65 -9.62
CA ALA A 138 -0.75 5.02 -10.12
C ALA A 138 -0.34 5.16 -11.59
N ASN A 139 0.56 4.33 -12.10
CA ASN A 139 0.93 4.30 -13.52
C ASN A 139 -0.10 3.58 -14.40
N GLY A 140 -0.99 2.77 -13.80
CA GLY A 140 -2.05 2.02 -14.50
C GLY A 140 -3.47 2.47 -14.18
N ALA A 141 -3.68 3.16 -13.06
CA ALA A 141 -4.95 3.74 -12.65
C ALA A 141 -4.80 5.24 -12.43
N ALA A 142 -5.87 6.00 -12.70
CA ALA A 142 -5.90 7.42 -12.31
C ALA A 142 -5.58 7.54 -10.81
N PRO A 143 -4.71 8.49 -10.40
CA PRO A 143 -4.33 8.66 -9.00
C PRO A 143 -5.59 8.80 -8.15
N PRO A 144 -5.59 8.29 -6.90
CA PRO A 144 -6.72 8.44 -5.99
C PRO A 144 -7.13 9.91 -5.96
N ASN A 145 -8.40 10.20 -6.20
CA ASN A 145 -8.87 11.58 -6.21
C ASN A 145 -8.54 12.25 -4.87
N PRO A 146 -7.76 13.35 -4.84
CA PRO A 146 -7.25 13.94 -3.61
C PRO A 146 -8.38 14.41 -2.67
N VAL A 147 -9.52 14.81 -3.21
CA VAL A 147 -10.72 15.18 -2.45
C VAL A 147 -11.26 13.95 -1.74
N VAL A 148 -11.42 12.83 -2.44
CA VAL A 148 -11.92 11.56 -1.87
C VAL A 148 -10.97 11.05 -0.80
N ALA A 149 -9.66 11.06 -1.05
CA ALA A 149 -8.65 10.63 -0.08
C ALA A 149 -8.67 11.52 1.19
N ALA A 150 -8.81 12.84 1.04
CA ALA A 150 -8.92 13.76 2.18
C ALA A 150 -10.20 13.51 3.01
N VAL A 151 -11.33 13.28 2.34
CA VAL A 151 -12.61 12.98 3.01
C VAL A 151 -12.54 11.64 3.76
N ILE A 152 -11.95 10.60 3.16
CA ILE A 152 -11.75 9.30 3.83
C ILE A 152 -10.89 9.48 5.08
N ARG A 153 -9.75 10.17 5.00
CA ARG A 153 -8.91 10.43 6.19
C ARG A 153 -9.69 11.17 7.29
N ARG A 154 -10.51 12.16 6.93
CA ARG A 154 -11.35 12.89 7.87
C ARG A 154 -12.39 11.98 8.53
N ILE A 155 -13.07 11.13 7.77
CA ILE A 155 -14.02 10.15 8.28
C ILE A 155 -13.34 9.20 9.28
N GLU A 156 -12.20 8.61 8.91
CA GLU A 156 -11.49 7.65 9.77
C GLU A 156 -11.00 8.28 11.09
N ALA A 157 -10.53 9.53 11.04
CA ALA A 157 -10.06 10.25 12.22
C ALA A 157 -11.21 10.64 13.18
N HIS A 158 -12.44 10.84 12.67
CA HIS A 158 -13.57 11.36 13.44
C HIS A 158 -14.81 10.43 13.42
N LEU A 159 -14.58 9.12 13.28
CA LEU A 159 -15.64 8.13 13.06
C LEU A 159 -16.70 8.09 14.19
N ALA A 160 -16.29 8.41 15.42
CA ALA A 160 -17.16 8.48 16.59
C ALA A 160 -18.02 9.75 16.65
N GLU A 161 -17.68 10.79 15.88
CA GLU A 161 -18.35 12.09 15.91
C GLU A 161 -19.51 12.16 14.90
N PRO A 162 -20.41 13.14 15.04
CA PRO A 162 -21.38 13.45 14.00
C PRO A 162 -20.66 13.86 12.70
N LEU A 163 -20.85 13.11 11.63
CA LEU A 163 -20.28 13.37 10.32
C LEU A 163 -21.39 13.78 9.35
N VAL A 164 -21.39 15.05 8.97
CA VAL A 164 -22.37 15.63 8.04
C VAL A 164 -21.72 15.75 6.65
N VAL A 165 -22.34 15.18 5.61
CA VAL A 165 -21.78 15.13 4.25
C VAL A 165 -21.52 16.54 3.69
N ALA A 166 -22.41 17.50 3.97
CA ALA A 166 -22.23 18.89 3.53
C ALA A 166 -20.99 19.54 4.16
N GLU A 167 -20.70 19.23 5.43
CA GLU A 167 -19.50 19.73 6.12
C GLU A 167 -18.22 19.07 5.58
N LEU A 168 -18.26 17.76 5.31
CA LEU A 168 -17.15 17.04 4.67
C LEU A 168 -16.84 17.64 3.28
N ALA A 169 -17.87 17.96 2.50
CA ALA A 169 -17.71 18.62 1.21
C ALA A 169 -17.07 20.01 1.34
N ARG A 170 -17.55 20.82 2.29
CA ARG A 170 -17.02 22.14 2.58
C ARG A 170 -15.53 22.09 2.98
N ILE A 171 -15.17 21.19 3.86
CA ILE A 171 -13.76 20.99 4.31
C ILE A 171 -12.87 20.55 3.13
N ALA A 172 -13.41 19.73 2.23
CA ALA A 172 -12.69 19.27 1.05
C ALA A 172 -12.68 20.28 -0.12
N GLY A 173 -13.30 21.47 0.04
CA GLY A 173 -13.32 22.52 -0.97
C GLY A 173 -14.19 22.23 -2.19
N VAL A 174 -15.23 21.38 -2.05
CA VAL A 174 -16.13 20.99 -3.14
C VAL A 174 -17.59 21.12 -2.75
N SER A 175 -18.50 21.16 -3.75
CA SER A 175 -19.94 21.12 -3.48
C SER A 175 -20.36 19.73 -3.01
N HIS A 176 -21.52 19.66 -2.29
CA HIS A 176 -22.13 18.41 -1.85
C HIS A 176 -22.32 17.41 -3.00
N ASN A 177 -22.86 17.89 -4.12
CA ASN A 177 -23.14 17.05 -5.29
C ASN A 177 -21.84 16.55 -5.93
N GLN A 178 -20.80 17.38 -5.97
CA GLN A 178 -19.50 17.00 -6.51
C GLN A 178 -18.86 15.94 -5.62
N LEU A 179 -18.88 16.10 -4.28
CA LEU A 179 -18.37 15.08 -3.36
C LEU A 179 -19.10 13.75 -3.56
N THR A 180 -20.43 13.76 -3.59
CA THR A 180 -21.25 12.54 -3.75
C THR A 180 -20.90 11.80 -5.04
N ARG A 181 -20.75 12.53 -6.16
CA ARG A 181 -20.36 11.94 -7.44
C ARG A 181 -18.95 11.36 -7.41
N LEU A 182 -17.96 12.12 -6.92
CA LEU A 182 -16.58 11.67 -6.82
C LEU A 182 -16.44 10.46 -5.89
N PHE A 183 -17.13 10.48 -4.76
CA PHE A 183 -17.06 9.39 -3.80
C PHE A 183 -17.63 8.10 -4.37
N HIS A 184 -18.81 8.17 -5.02
CA HIS A 184 -19.39 7.01 -5.71
C HIS A 184 -18.49 6.48 -6.83
N GLN A 185 -17.90 7.39 -7.62
CA GLN A 185 -17.00 7.02 -8.71
C GLN A 185 -15.73 6.30 -8.25
N HIS A 186 -15.13 6.73 -7.13
CA HIS A 186 -13.83 6.22 -6.67
C HIS A 186 -13.91 5.16 -5.57
N VAL A 187 -15.02 5.13 -4.81
CA VAL A 187 -15.23 4.19 -3.68
C VAL A 187 -16.28 3.14 -3.99
N GLY A 188 -17.16 3.42 -4.98
CA GLY A 188 -18.28 2.52 -5.33
C GLY A 188 -19.45 2.58 -4.36
N ASP A 189 -19.42 3.49 -3.38
CA ASP A 189 -20.46 3.63 -2.34
C ASP A 189 -20.78 5.12 -2.11
N THR A 190 -21.84 5.39 -1.37
CA THR A 190 -22.15 6.74 -0.88
C THR A 190 -21.29 7.09 0.34
N VAL A 191 -21.06 8.39 0.59
CA VAL A 191 -20.33 8.83 1.80
C VAL A 191 -21.02 8.31 3.08
N VAL A 192 -22.34 8.33 3.12
CA VAL A 192 -23.13 7.83 4.27
C VAL A 192 -23.01 6.31 4.42
N GLY A 193 -23.06 5.58 3.31
CA GLY A 193 -22.87 4.13 3.28
C GLY A 193 -21.49 3.73 3.79
N TYR A 194 -20.45 4.41 3.30
CA TYR A 194 -19.08 4.21 3.76
C TYR A 194 -18.93 4.46 5.27
N ILE A 195 -19.43 5.59 5.80
CA ILE A 195 -19.39 5.89 7.24
C ILE A 195 -20.09 4.77 8.04
N ALA A 196 -21.29 4.35 7.60
CA ALA A 196 -22.03 3.28 8.26
C ALA A 196 -21.26 1.96 8.26
N SER A 197 -20.69 1.57 7.13
CA SER A 197 -19.86 0.37 6.98
C SER A 197 -18.65 0.39 7.92
N ARG A 198 -17.90 1.51 7.96
CA ARG A 198 -16.73 1.66 8.83
C ARG A 198 -17.08 1.60 10.32
N ARG A 199 -18.20 2.26 10.73
CA ARG A 199 -18.71 2.19 12.10
C ARG A 199 -19.06 0.75 12.48
N MET A 200 -19.72 0.02 11.60
CA MET A 200 -20.09 -1.37 11.87
C MET A 200 -18.86 -2.29 11.90
N ALA A 201 -17.90 -2.15 11.02
CA ALA A 201 -16.65 -2.91 11.07
C ALA A 201 -15.91 -2.72 12.40
N ARG A 202 -15.81 -1.46 12.88
CA ARG A 202 -15.24 -1.14 14.19
C ARG A 202 -16.06 -1.70 15.35
N ALA A 203 -17.40 -1.64 15.25
CA ALA A 203 -18.29 -2.21 16.25
C ALA A 203 -18.11 -3.73 16.38
N LEU A 204 -18.05 -4.46 15.27
CA LEU A 204 -17.83 -5.90 15.27
C LEU A 204 -16.50 -6.27 15.95
N HIS A 205 -15.42 -5.59 15.57
CA HIS A 205 -14.12 -5.78 16.20
C HIS A 205 -14.18 -5.56 17.72
N LEU A 206 -14.77 -4.46 18.19
CA LEU A 206 -14.86 -4.18 19.62
C LEU A 206 -15.79 -5.16 20.37
N LEU A 207 -16.86 -5.64 19.74
CA LEU A 207 -17.74 -6.66 20.30
C LEU A 207 -17.01 -7.99 20.51
N GLN A 208 -16.12 -8.38 19.61
CA GLN A 208 -15.38 -9.65 19.66
C GLN A 208 -14.08 -9.58 20.45
N ALA A 209 -13.38 -8.43 20.40
CA ALA A 209 -12.00 -8.30 20.91
C ALA A 209 -11.89 -7.43 22.16
N SER A 210 -12.99 -6.92 22.73
CA SER A 210 -12.92 -6.08 23.94
C SER A 210 -13.93 -6.46 25.01
N THR A 211 -13.67 -6.02 26.24
CA THR A 211 -14.56 -6.15 27.42
C THR A 211 -15.52 -4.96 27.57
N LEU A 212 -15.49 -3.98 26.66
CA LEU A 212 -16.35 -2.79 26.71
C LEU A 212 -17.83 -3.18 26.71
N SER A 213 -18.67 -2.46 27.47
CA SER A 213 -20.12 -2.67 27.43
C SER A 213 -20.68 -2.35 26.03
N VAL A 214 -21.81 -2.97 25.68
CA VAL A 214 -22.49 -2.68 24.40
C VAL A 214 -22.81 -1.19 24.26
N THR A 215 -23.18 -0.54 25.36
CA THR A 215 -23.43 0.92 25.40
C THR A 215 -22.16 1.72 25.12
N ALA A 216 -21.03 1.35 25.73
CA ALA A 216 -19.76 2.01 25.49
C ALA A 216 -19.30 1.84 24.02
N ILE A 217 -19.45 0.64 23.45
CA ILE A 217 -19.16 0.39 22.05
C ILE A 217 -20.05 1.24 21.12
N ALA A 218 -21.35 1.29 21.37
CA ALA A 218 -22.30 2.10 20.59
C ALA A 218 -21.86 3.58 20.55
N THR A 219 -21.48 4.14 21.71
CA THR A 219 -20.94 5.51 21.80
C THR A 219 -19.61 5.66 21.06
N THR A 220 -18.67 4.73 21.26
CA THR A 220 -17.33 4.75 20.64
C THR A 220 -17.38 4.71 19.11
N VAL A 221 -18.40 4.07 18.54
CA VAL A 221 -18.57 4.02 17.08
C VAL A 221 -19.51 5.10 16.53
N GLY A 222 -19.93 6.06 17.35
CA GLY A 222 -20.76 7.19 16.93
C GLY A 222 -22.24 6.87 16.70
N ILE A 223 -22.78 5.84 17.38
CA ILE A 223 -24.20 5.46 17.37
C ILE A 223 -24.67 5.29 18.82
N PRO A 224 -24.73 6.37 19.61
CA PRO A 224 -24.99 6.28 21.05
C PRO A 224 -26.41 5.78 21.40
N ASP A 225 -27.38 5.90 20.49
CA ASP A 225 -28.68 5.31 20.64
C ASP A 225 -28.64 3.79 20.51
N LEU A 226 -28.93 3.07 21.59
CA LEU A 226 -28.85 1.61 21.63
C LEU A 226 -29.86 0.92 20.71
N GLN A 227 -31.01 1.51 20.46
CA GLN A 227 -32.02 0.94 19.55
C GLN A 227 -31.52 1.07 18.12
N ALA A 228 -31.00 2.25 17.73
CA ALA A 228 -30.38 2.48 16.45
C ALA A 228 -29.14 1.56 16.24
N PHE A 229 -28.31 1.40 17.28
CA PHE A 229 -27.14 0.51 17.24
C PHE A 229 -27.53 -0.97 17.05
N ASN A 230 -28.55 -1.45 17.80
CA ASN A 230 -29.10 -2.80 17.63
C ASN A 230 -29.64 -3.03 16.20
N LYS A 231 -30.40 -2.05 15.67
CA LYS A 231 -30.93 -2.11 14.30
C LYS A 231 -29.79 -2.15 13.27
N ALA A 232 -28.76 -1.33 13.45
CA ALA A 232 -27.58 -1.29 12.57
C ALA A 232 -26.81 -2.63 12.58
N CYS A 233 -26.57 -3.23 13.77
CA CYS A 233 -25.94 -4.53 13.88
C CYS A 233 -26.74 -5.64 13.20
N ARG A 234 -28.06 -5.69 13.40
CA ARG A 234 -28.92 -6.66 12.71
C ARG A 234 -28.92 -6.49 11.20
N LYS A 235 -28.91 -5.25 10.73
CA LYS A 235 -28.84 -4.95 9.30
C LYS A 235 -27.51 -5.38 8.69
N ALA A 236 -26.39 -5.11 9.38
CA ALA A 236 -25.05 -5.35 8.86
C ALA A 236 -24.61 -6.82 9.00
N PHE A 237 -25.00 -7.51 10.09
CA PHE A 237 -24.45 -8.82 10.46
C PHE A 237 -25.53 -9.89 10.71
N GLY A 238 -26.81 -9.59 10.57
CA GLY A 238 -27.91 -10.52 10.82
C GLY A 238 -28.13 -10.87 12.30
N ALA A 239 -27.40 -10.24 13.25
CA ALA A 239 -27.41 -10.60 14.65
C ALA A 239 -27.40 -9.37 15.57
N SER A 240 -27.86 -9.55 16.84
CA SER A 240 -27.79 -8.50 17.85
C SER A 240 -26.32 -8.33 18.36
N PRO A 241 -25.95 -7.14 18.90
CA PRO A 241 -24.64 -6.91 19.50
C PRO A 241 -24.27 -7.96 20.55
N ARG A 242 -25.23 -8.42 21.34
CA ARG A 242 -25.02 -9.45 22.38
C ARG A 242 -24.71 -10.82 21.77
N ALA A 243 -25.38 -11.19 20.69
CA ALA A 243 -25.11 -12.44 19.97
C ALA A 243 -23.77 -12.42 19.21
N LEU A 244 -23.31 -11.23 18.77
CA LEU A 244 -22.01 -11.06 18.11
C LEU A 244 -20.82 -11.16 19.09
N ARG A 245 -21.03 -10.82 20.36
CA ARG A 245 -20.03 -10.91 21.43
C ARG A 245 -19.74 -12.36 21.85
N GLY A 246 -20.70 -13.25 21.72
CA GLY A 246 -20.57 -14.65 22.12
C GLY A 246 -20.06 -15.60 21.03
N ARG A 247 -19.68 -15.04 19.88
CA ARG A 247 -19.05 -15.77 18.78
C ARG A 247 -17.55 -15.48 18.77
#